data_8cc31d6eac286fbba39cb0aae4c75f36
#
_entry.id   8cc31d6eac286fbba39cb0aae4c75f36
#
_cell.length_a   1.000
_cell.length_b   1.000
_cell.length_c   1.000
_cell.angle_alpha   90.00
_cell.angle_beta   90.00
_cell.angle_gamma   90.00
#
_symmetry.space_group_name_H-M   'P 1'
#
loop_
_entity.id
_entity.type
_entity.pdbx_description
1 polymer ?
#
loop_
_entity_poly.entity_id
_entity_poly.type
_entity_poly.pdbx_seq_one_letter_code
_entity_poly.pdbx_strand_id
1 'polypeptide(L)'
;MSIRERPVASGVHVTRMVARRKFRGPGSGISEILGGFGIVLATGSLLLMLPIASESGDWGSLVDAVFTAVSAICVTGLVLHDTQAHWSAFGEGVILLLIQVGGLGYMLGTTVVLWAFGRQLGLRDRNMLRLYYGAPSMKETLSFARGVALFTLMFEAAGAAILTAAFLVDGHDPGEALWWGIFHAVSAFNNAGFSVTGADMAPFSGNPVVLLTLTTLIVAGGIGFIPLLMLKNRRSFRRLPLDSKLILSTSAALLVAGTLFVGVFEWRNDGTLGAVPAEDRPVVALFHSANARTAGFSAIDVGALHDESKVLTVGLMFVGGAAGSTAGGLKVGAFAMLFAVMLATLRGREEVSVFRRQVPTAIVQQATTLALYFVALVFSFSLALTLTSHQEFLDTLFETMSALGTVGFSAAGTPVFGTSGHVVLIVAMLFGRFSPLMLVLYMSQPRKKPTYHSPTDSVRLG
;
A
#
# COMPACT_ATOMS: atom_id res chain seq x y z
N MET A 1 -43.19 -66.32 -16.99
CA MET A 1 -43.15 -64.94 -17.42
C MET A 1 -41.70 -64.54 -17.47
N SER A 2 -41.10 -64.56 -18.66
CA SER A 2 -39.64 -64.48 -18.89
C SER A 2 -39.27 -63.02 -19.11
N ILE A 3 -38.32 -62.54 -18.32
CA ILE A 3 -37.72 -61.19 -18.50
C ILE A 3 -36.52 -61.42 -19.43
N ARG A 4 -36.63 -60.86 -20.64
CA ARG A 4 -35.52 -60.82 -21.60
C ARG A 4 -34.57 -59.70 -21.20
N GLU A 5 -33.32 -60.12 -20.87
CA GLU A 5 -32.19 -59.19 -20.80
C GLU A 5 -31.77 -58.75 -22.22
N ARG A 6 -31.68 -57.44 -22.42
CA ARG A 6 -31.07 -56.88 -23.64
C ARG A 6 -29.56 -56.73 -23.41
N PRO A 7 -28.74 -57.16 -24.37
CA PRO A 7 -27.30 -56.94 -24.25
C PRO A 7 -26.96 -55.46 -24.48
N VAL A 8 -26.21 -54.87 -23.55
CA VAL A 8 -25.62 -53.55 -23.67
C VAL A 8 -24.43 -53.64 -24.62
N ALA A 9 -24.43 -52.83 -25.66
CA ALA A 9 -23.40 -52.77 -26.70
C ALA A 9 -22.05 -52.33 -26.11
N SER A 10 -21.01 -52.96 -26.65
CA SER A 10 -19.58 -52.80 -26.39
C SER A 10 -19.10 -51.36 -26.23
N GLY A 11 -18.40 -51.14 -25.12
CA GLY A 11 -17.85 -49.86 -24.75
C GLY A 11 -16.76 -49.34 -25.68
N VAL A 12 -16.89 -48.13 -26.05
CA VAL A 12 -15.79 -47.27 -26.48
C VAL A 12 -15.10 -46.74 -25.22
N HIS A 13 -13.95 -47.34 -24.86
CA HIS A 13 -13.06 -46.76 -23.84
C HIS A 13 -12.43 -45.50 -24.41
N VAL A 14 -13.07 -44.36 -24.18
CA VAL A 14 -12.43 -43.05 -24.35
C VAL A 14 -11.47 -42.86 -23.18
N THR A 15 -10.23 -43.32 -23.38
CA THR A 15 -9.13 -42.95 -22.47
C THR A 15 -8.83 -41.47 -22.68
N ARG A 16 -9.55 -40.62 -21.98
CA ARG A 16 -9.14 -39.21 -21.82
C ARG A 16 -7.80 -39.25 -21.09
N MET A 17 -6.71 -39.14 -21.84
CA MET A 17 -5.43 -38.70 -21.28
C MET A 17 -5.63 -37.28 -20.75
N VAL A 18 -6.08 -37.19 -19.51
CA VAL A 18 -5.94 -35.97 -18.73
C VAL A 18 -4.44 -35.86 -18.47
N ALA A 19 -3.75 -35.08 -19.30
CA ALA A 19 -2.39 -34.68 -18.98
C ALA A 19 -2.46 -34.11 -17.55
N ARG A 20 -2.00 -34.88 -16.57
CA ARG A 20 -1.75 -34.41 -15.21
C ARG A 20 -0.67 -33.32 -15.32
N ARG A 21 -1.06 -32.08 -15.63
CA ARG A 21 -0.22 -30.95 -15.30
C ARG A 21 0.06 -31.08 -13.81
N LYS A 22 1.31 -31.42 -13.48
CA LYS A 22 1.80 -31.35 -12.10
C LYS A 22 1.37 -30.00 -11.57
N PHE A 23 0.36 -29.98 -10.72
CA PHE A 23 -0.01 -28.81 -9.96
C PHE A 23 1.22 -28.48 -9.12
N ARG A 24 1.98 -27.47 -9.51
CA ARG A 24 2.97 -26.87 -8.64
C ARG A 24 2.19 -26.40 -7.41
N GLY A 25 2.61 -26.81 -6.22
CA GLY A 25 1.96 -26.46 -4.97
C GLY A 25 1.87 -24.92 -4.83
N PRO A 26 0.97 -24.39 -3.99
CA PRO A 26 0.77 -22.95 -3.81
C PRO A 26 2.05 -22.19 -3.43
N GLY A 27 3.09 -22.87 -2.90
CA GLY A 27 4.41 -22.29 -2.63
C GLY A 27 5.20 -21.85 -3.88
N SER A 28 4.96 -22.45 -5.07
CA SER A 28 5.74 -22.11 -6.26
C SER A 28 5.41 -20.71 -6.81
N GLY A 29 4.17 -20.24 -6.70
CA GLY A 29 3.79 -18.89 -7.16
C GLY A 29 4.35 -17.79 -6.27
N ILE A 30 4.44 -18.04 -4.96
CA ILE A 30 5.01 -17.09 -3.99
C ILE A 30 6.52 -16.95 -4.20
N SER A 31 7.23 -18.06 -4.36
CA SER A 31 8.68 -18.04 -4.60
C SER A 31 9.04 -17.36 -5.93
N GLU A 32 8.21 -17.51 -6.97
CA GLU A 32 8.40 -16.82 -8.25
C GLU A 32 8.22 -15.30 -8.12
N ILE A 33 7.22 -14.83 -7.35
CA ILE A 33 7.00 -13.39 -7.08
C ILE A 33 8.15 -12.81 -6.27
N LEU A 34 8.55 -13.47 -5.17
CA LEU A 34 9.66 -13.02 -4.33
C LEU A 34 11.00 -13.06 -5.08
N GLY A 35 11.22 -14.08 -5.89
CA GLY A 35 12.41 -14.20 -6.73
C GLY A 35 12.50 -13.06 -7.77
N GLY A 36 11.39 -12.77 -8.46
CA GLY A 36 11.31 -11.65 -9.40
C GLY A 36 11.57 -10.31 -8.73
N PHE A 37 10.97 -10.09 -7.55
CA PHE A 37 11.22 -8.89 -6.75
C PHE A 37 12.68 -8.78 -6.31
N GLY A 38 13.26 -9.89 -5.82
CA GLY A 38 14.68 -9.93 -5.42
C GLY A 38 15.63 -9.60 -6.57
N ILE A 39 15.35 -10.05 -7.80
CA ILE A 39 16.14 -9.73 -8.98
C ILE A 39 16.04 -8.22 -9.29
N VAL A 40 14.85 -7.64 -9.29
CA VAL A 40 14.66 -6.21 -9.54
C VAL A 40 15.35 -5.37 -8.47
N LEU A 41 15.23 -5.75 -7.20
CA LEU A 41 15.90 -5.10 -6.08
C LEU A 41 17.42 -5.14 -6.24
N ALA A 42 17.99 -6.33 -6.50
CA ALA A 42 19.44 -6.47 -6.68
C ALA A 42 19.94 -5.66 -7.87
N THR A 43 19.23 -5.69 -9.00
CA THR A 43 19.59 -4.92 -10.19
C THR A 43 19.52 -3.40 -9.91
N GLY A 44 18.44 -2.94 -9.26
CA GLY A 44 18.29 -1.53 -8.89
C GLY A 44 19.38 -1.05 -7.94
N SER A 45 19.70 -1.85 -6.89
CA SER A 45 20.79 -1.54 -5.96
C SER A 45 22.13 -1.45 -6.69
N LEU A 46 22.44 -2.39 -7.60
CA LEU A 46 23.68 -2.35 -8.39
C LEU A 46 23.76 -1.12 -9.29
N LEU A 47 22.65 -0.73 -9.93
CA LEU A 47 22.59 0.46 -10.77
C LEU A 47 22.79 1.74 -9.97
N LEU A 48 22.23 1.83 -8.75
CA LEU A 48 22.40 2.97 -7.86
C LEU A 48 23.80 3.05 -7.24
N MET A 49 24.56 1.96 -7.21
CA MET A 49 25.97 2.00 -6.78
C MET A 49 26.93 2.57 -7.82
N LEU A 50 26.51 2.64 -9.09
CA LEU A 50 27.38 3.09 -10.17
C LEU A 50 27.70 4.60 -10.05
N PRO A 51 28.94 5.04 -10.38
CA PRO A 51 29.30 6.45 -10.34
C PRO A 51 28.40 7.37 -11.18
N ILE A 52 27.83 6.85 -12.27
CA ILE A 52 26.91 7.59 -13.12
C ILE A 52 25.58 7.90 -12.42
N ALA A 53 25.21 7.15 -11.37
CA ALA A 53 23.97 7.36 -10.61
C ALA A 53 24.09 8.44 -9.54
N SER A 54 25.31 8.77 -9.10
CA SER A 54 25.62 9.81 -8.12
C SER A 54 25.96 11.12 -8.80
N GLU A 55 25.51 12.25 -8.24
CA GLU A 55 25.88 13.59 -8.70
C GLU A 55 27.36 13.86 -8.48
N SER A 56 27.99 13.28 -7.43
CA SER A 56 29.42 13.39 -7.18
C SER A 56 30.29 12.60 -8.15
N GLY A 57 29.74 11.64 -8.88
CA GLY A 57 30.48 10.74 -9.75
C GLY A 57 31.31 9.66 -9.03
N ASP A 58 31.06 9.47 -7.72
CA ASP A 58 31.73 8.45 -6.89
C ASP A 58 30.89 7.17 -6.83
N TRP A 59 31.54 6.04 -6.48
CA TRP A 59 30.84 4.80 -6.18
C TRP A 59 29.99 4.95 -4.93
N GLY A 60 28.69 4.65 -5.07
CA GLY A 60 27.75 4.67 -3.96
C GLY A 60 28.06 3.60 -2.90
N SER A 61 27.74 3.91 -1.64
CA SER A 61 27.75 2.93 -0.54
C SER A 61 26.71 1.83 -0.79
N LEU A 62 27.07 0.57 -0.47
CA LEU A 62 26.16 -0.57 -0.61
C LEU A 62 24.89 -0.35 0.25
N VAL A 63 25.04 0.18 1.46
CA VAL A 63 23.91 0.37 2.39
C VAL A 63 22.97 1.43 1.83
N ASP A 64 23.47 2.55 1.33
CA ASP A 64 22.68 3.64 0.77
C ASP A 64 21.94 3.22 -0.49
N ALA A 65 22.63 2.50 -1.39
CA ALA A 65 22.04 1.98 -2.62
C ALA A 65 20.95 0.94 -2.34
N VAL A 66 21.18 0.00 -1.41
CA VAL A 66 20.18 -1.01 -1.01
C VAL A 66 19.00 -0.34 -0.28
N PHE A 67 19.27 0.60 0.63
CA PHE A 67 18.23 1.33 1.35
C PHE A 67 17.31 2.07 0.37
N THR A 68 17.90 2.86 -0.54
CA THR A 68 17.14 3.63 -1.53
C THR A 68 16.38 2.71 -2.49
N ALA A 69 17.00 1.61 -2.96
CA ALA A 69 16.34 0.65 -3.83
C ALA A 69 15.17 -0.06 -3.12
N VAL A 70 15.33 -0.45 -1.83
CA VAL A 70 14.25 -1.05 -1.02
C VAL A 70 13.14 -0.03 -0.79
N SER A 71 13.48 1.21 -0.40
CA SER A 71 12.51 2.28 -0.19
C SER A 71 11.71 2.56 -1.48
N ALA A 72 12.38 2.65 -2.63
CA ALA A 72 11.75 2.89 -3.92
C ALA A 72 10.83 1.74 -4.37
N ILE A 73 11.32 0.49 -4.32
CA ILE A 73 10.54 -0.67 -4.80
C ILE A 73 9.43 -1.07 -3.81
N CYS A 74 9.62 -0.84 -2.49
CA CYS A 74 8.56 -0.99 -1.49
C CYS A 74 7.60 0.20 -1.51
N VAL A 75 7.94 1.26 -2.25
CA VAL A 75 7.13 2.47 -2.36
C VAL A 75 6.94 3.08 -0.96
N THR A 76 8.06 3.31 -0.27
CA THR A 76 8.07 3.80 1.12
C THR A 76 8.35 5.29 1.18
N GLY A 77 9.43 5.77 0.50
CA GLY A 77 9.80 7.19 0.51
C GLY A 77 10.75 7.63 1.61
N LEU A 78 11.21 6.73 2.49
CA LEU A 78 12.30 7.05 3.41
C LEU A 78 13.61 7.21 2.62
N VAL A 79 14.35 8.26 2.90
CA VAL A 79 15.60 8.62 2.21
C VAL A 79 16.73 8.85 3.19
N LEU A 80 17.95 8.45 2.81
CA LEU A 80 19.17 8.74 3.58
C LEU A 80 19.82 10.06 3.14
N HIS A 81 19.60 10.47 1.90
CA HIS A 81 20.09 11.68 1.30
C HIS A 81 18.95 12.38 0.55
N ASP A 82 19.02 13.68 0.43
CA ASP A 82 18.12 14.41 -0.46
C ASP A 82 18.26 13.86 -1.89
N THR A 83 17.12 13.52 -2.50
CA THR A 83 17.13 12.81 -3.78
C THR A 83 17.71 13.67 -4.90
N GLN A 84 17.34 14.94 -4.97
CA GLN A 84 17.85 15.87 -5.99
C GLN A 84 19.35 16.16 -5.81
N ALA A 85 19.79 16.35 -4.57
CA ALA A 85 21.18 16.72 -4.30
C ALA A 85 22.17 15.56 -4.43
N HIS A 86 21.72 14.32 -4.23
CA HIS A 86 22.59 13.14 -4.19
C HIS A 86 22.61 12.34 -5.50
N TRP A 87 21.44 12.16 -6.14
CA TRP A 87 21.30 11.32 -7.32
C TRP A 87 21.32 12.15 -8.60
N SER A 88 22.10 11.69 -9.58
CA SER A 88 22.07 12.24 -10.94
C SER A 88 20.72 11.96 -11.63
N ALA A 89 20.47 12.57 -12.76
CA ALA A 89 19.27 12.28 -13.58
C ALA A 89 19.15 10.77 -13.91
N PHE A 90 20.26 10.05 -14.08
CA PHE A 90 20.25 8.59 -14.25
C PHE A 90 19.82 7.88 -12.96
N GLY A 91 20.34 8.28 -11.79
CA GLY A 91 19.95 7.74 -10.49
C GLY A 91 18.47 7.98 -10.18
N GLU A 92 17.99 9.20 -10.40
CA GLU A 92 16.55 9.55 -10.28
C GLU A 92 15.68 8.69 -11.23
N GLY A 93 16.14 8.46 -12.46
CA GLY A 93 15.46 7.57 -13.43
C GLY A 93 15.39 6.12 -12.94
N VAL A 94 16.44 5.60 -12.33
CA VAL A 94 16.46 4.26 -11.71
C VAL A 94 15.46 4.21 -10.55
N ILE A 95 15.44 5.21 -9.66
CA ILE A 95 14.50 5.32 -8.54
C ILE A 95 13.06 5.33 -9.08
N LEU A 96 12.78 6.14 -10.10
CA LEU A 96 11.45 6.24 -10.73
C LEU A 96 10.99 4.90 -11.31
N LEU A 97 11.88 4.17 -11.98
CA LEU A 97 11.59 2.83 -12.50
C LEU A 97 11.32 1.81 -11.38
N LEU A 98 12.08 1.86 -10.29
CA LEU A 98 11.84 1.01 -9.13
C LEU A 98 10.49 1.30 -8.48
N ILE A 99 10.10 2.57 -8.34
CA ILE A 99 8.78 3.00 -7.86
C ILE A 99 7.69 2.44 -8.76
N GLN A 100 7.82 2.59 -10.08
CA GLN A 100 6.81 2.13 -11.04
C GLN A 100 6.64 0.61 -11.00
N VAL A 101 7.75 -0.14 -10.98
CA VAL A 101 7.73 -1.60 -10.87
C VAL A 101 7.18 -2.05 -9.51
N GLY A 102 7.56 -1.37 -8.42
CA GLY A 102 7.10 -1.67 -7.07
C GLY A 102 5.59 -1.44 -6.88
N GLY A 103 5.09 -0.30 -7.33
CA GLY A 103 3.67 0.05 -7.22
C GLY A 103 2.78 -0.82 -8.12
N LEU A 104 3.02 -0.83 -9.43
CA LEU A 104 2.28 -1.64 -10.38
C LEU A 104 2.46 -3.14 -10.15
N GLY A 105 3.69 -3.61 -9.90
CA GLY A 105 3.99 -5.02 -9.68
C GLY A 105 3.26 -5.59 -8.47
N TYR A 106 3.21 -4.86 -7.37
CA TYR A 106 2.46 -5.25 -6.19
C TYR A 106 0.95 -5.25 -6.44
N MET A 107 0.42 -4.22 -7.09
CA MET A 107 -1.00 -4.10 -7.42
C MET A 107 -1.47 -5.23 -8.35
N LEU A 108 -0.70 -5.53 -9.39
CA LEU A 108 -0.98 -6.64 -10.31
C LEU A 108 -0.78 -8.00 -9.62
N GLY A 109 0.31 -8.19 -8.88
CA GLY A 109 0.63 -9.41 -8.16
C GLY A 109 -0.44 -9.76 -7.12
N THR A 110 -0.85 -8.80 -6.27
CA THR A 110 -1.91 -9.02 -5.28
C THR A 110 -3.24 -9.39 -5.93
N THR A 111 -3.57 -8.74 -7.04
CA THR A 111 -4.82 -9.03 -7.75
C THR A 111 -4.80 -10.41 -8.41
N VAL A 112 -3.70 -10.79 -9.07
CA VAL A 112 -3.52 -12.13 -9.64
C VAL A 112 -3.60 -13.20 -8.56
N VAL A 113 -2.99 -12.94 -7.40
CA VAL A 113 -3.02 -13.85 -6.26
C VAL A 113 -4.42 -13.97 -5.70
N LEU A 114 -5.09 -12.89 -5.34
CA LEU A 114 -6.47 -12.91 -4.84
C LEU A 114 -7.40 -13.64 -5.82
N TRP A 115 -7.17 -13.46 -7.10
CA TRP A 115 -7.89 -14.13 -8.15
C TRP A 115 -7.58 -15.65 -8.23
N ALA A 116 -6.34 -16.05 -8.15
CA ALA A 116 -5.95 -17.47 -8.18
C ALA A 116 -6.52 -18.26 -6.97
N PHE A 117 -6.57 -17.63 -5.80
CA PHE A 117 -7.17 -18.23 -4.59
C PHE A 117 -8.70 -18.25 -4.64
N GLY A 118 -9.35 -17.30 -5.29
CA GLY A 118 -10.79 -17.34 -5.54
C GLY A 118 -11.27 -18.59 -6.32
N ARG A 119 -10.36 -19.29 -7.00
CA ARG A 119 -10.65 -20.59 -7.66
C ARG A 119 -10.87 -21.75 -6.71
N GLN A 120 -10.39 -21.68 -5.48
CA GLN A 120 -10.51 -22.77 -4.49
C GLN A 120 -11.72 -22.61 -3.56
N LEU A 121 -12.45 -21.53 -3.66
CA LEU A 121 -13.67 -21.28 -2.90
C LEU A 121 -14.84 -22.13 -3.46
N GLY A 122 -15.77 -22.51 -2.59
CA GLY A 122 -16.92 -23.35 -2.95
C GLY A 122 -17.80 -22.77 -4.07
N LEU A 123 -18.67 -23.59 -4.65
CA LEU A 123 -19.53 -23.18 -5.79
C LEU A 123 -20.34 -21.87 -5.54
N ARG A 124 -20.69 -21.58 -4.30
CA ARG A 124 -21.44 -20.38 -3.89
C ARG A 124 -20.54 -19.13 -3.91
N ASP A 125 -19.32 -19.25 -3.44
CA ASP A 125 -18.32 -18.17 -3.45
C ASP A 125 -17.74 -17.97 -4.85
N ARG A 126 -17.68 -19.05 -5.64
CA ARG A 126 -17.31 -19.03 -7.06
C ARG A 126 -18.29 -18.22 -7.91
N ASN A 127 -19.57 -18.26 -7.62
CA ASN A 127 -20.58 -17.44 -8.31
C ASN A 127 -20.49 -15.97 -7.89
N MET A 128 -20.17 -15.68 -6.62
CA MET A 128 -19.91 -14.31 -6.15
C MET A 128 -18.64 -13.72 -6.78
N LEU A 129 -17.56 -14.49 -6.86
CA LEU A 129 -16.32 -14.06 -7.52
C LEU A 129 -16.45 -13.99 -9.05
N ARG A 130 -17.24 -14.88 -9.67
CA ARG A 130 -17.61 -14.76 -11.10
C ARG A 130 -18.39 -13.47 -11.39
N LEU A 131 -19.25 -13.04 -10.48
CA LEU A 131 -19.96 -11.76 -10.59
C LEU A 131 -19.04 -10.54 -10.39
N TYR A 132 -17.93 -10.68 -9.62
CA TYR A 132 -17.00 -9.60 -9.31
C TYR A 132 -15.76 -9.57 -10.21
N TYR A 133 -15.22 -10.73 -10.62
CA TYR A 133 -13.92 -10.83 -11.28
C TYR A 133 -13.93 -11.62 -12.59
N GLY A 134 -15.07 -12.16 -13.02
CA GLY A 134 -15.13 -13.03 -14.19
C GLY A 134 -14.47 -14.40 -13.98
N ALA A 135 -14.77 -15.40 -14.83
CA ALA A 135 -14.05 -16.66 -14.84
C ALA A 135 -12.76 -16.49 -15.68
N PRO A 136 -11.59 -16.79 -15.12
CA PRO A 136 -10.35 -16.32 -15.68
C PRO A 136 -9.77 -17.25 -16.72
N SER A 137 -9.78 -16.79 -17.93
CA SER A 137 -8.86 -17.24 -18.96
C SER A 137 -7.57 -16.40 -18.88
N MET A 138 -6.49 -16.89 -19.47
CA MET A 138 -5.26 -16.11 -19.63
C MET A 138 -5.54 -14.74 -20.30
N LYS A 139 -6.51 -14.70 -21.23
CA LYS A 139 -6.96 -13.47 -21.90
C LYS A 139 -7.61 -12.47 -20.94
N GLU A 140 -8.39 -12.93 -19.96
CA GLU A 140 -9.04 -12.06 -18.97
C GLU A 140 -8.04 -11.49 -17.97
N THR A 141 -7.04 -12.30 -17.55
CA THR A 141 -5.94 -11.84 -16.70
C THR A 141 -5.13 -10.75 -17.41
N LEU A 142 -4.79 -10.96 -18.69
CA LEU A 142 -4.06 -9.98 -19.47
C LEU A 142 -4.89 -8.73 -19.74
N SER A 143 -6.19 -8.87 -20.01
CA SER A 143 -7.12 -7.74 -20.18
C SER A 143 -7.24 -6.92 -18.90
N PHE A 144 -7.30 -7.58 -17.74
CA PHE A 144 -7.31 -6.93 -16.44
C PHE A 144 -6.00 -6.17 -16.17
N ALA A 145 -4.85 -6.83 -16.39
CA ALA A 145 -3.53 -6.22 -16.22
C ALA A 145 -3.35 -4.98 -17.13
N ARG A 146 -3.81 -5.09 -18.39
CA ARG A 146 -3.84 -3.94 -19.31
C ARG A 146 -4.75 -2.82 -18.82
N GLY A 147 -5.91 -3.15 -18.25
CA GLY A 147 -6.84 -2.17 -17.67
C GLY A 147 -6.22 -1.40 -16.51
N VAL A 148 -5.53 -2.10 -15.62
CA VAL A 148 -4.79 -1.50 -14.49
C VAL A 148 -3.67 -0.60 -15.01
N ALA A 149 -2.84 -1.08 -15.93
CA ALA A 149 -1.72 -0.30 -16.49
C ALA A 149 -2.21 0.97 -17.20
N LEU A 150 -3.25 0.86 -18.03
CA LEU A 150 -3.83 2.03 -18.73
C LEU A 150 -4.45 3.03 -17.74
N PHE A 151 -5.10 2.55 -16.67
CA PHE A 151 -5.66 3.41 -15.63
C PHE A 151 -4.55 4.18 -14.91
N THR A 152 -3.47 3.50 -14.51
CA THR A 152 -2.30 4.10 -13.88
C THR A 152 -1.69 5.17 -14.78
N LEU A 153 -1.33 4.80 -16.02
CA LEU A 153 -0.74 5.73 -16.98
C LEU A 153 -1.63 6.94 -17.27
N MET A 154 -2.95 6.78 -17.28
CA MET A 154 -3.90 7.89 -17.47
C MET A 154 -3.83 8.89 -16.30
N PHE A 155 -3.80 8.41 -15.05
CA PHE A 155 -3.70 9.29 -13.89
C PHE A 155 -2.32 9.94 -13.81
N GLU A 156 -1.25 9.17 -14.03
CA GLU A 156 0.12 9.68 -14.03
C GLU A 156 0.32 10.73 -15.13
N ALA A 157 -0.12 10.49 -16.35
CA ALA A 157 -0.01 11.45 -17.46
C ALA A 157 -0.83 12.73 -17.21
N ALA A 158 -2.06 12.60 -16.68
CA ALA A 158 -2.87 13.76 -16.34
C ALA A 158 -2.25 14.58 -15.21
N GLY A 159 -1.75 13.90 -14.16
CA GLY A 159 -1.04 14.53 -13.05
C GLY A 159 0.24 15.21 -13.50
N ALA A 160 1.06 14.53 -14.31
CA ALA A 160 2.28 15.09 -14.87
C ALA A 160 2.01 16.36 -15.68
N ALA A 161 0.98 16.35 -16.53
CA ALA A 161 0.62 17.53 -17.31
C ALA A 161 0.20 18.72 -16.45
N ILE A 162 -0.61 18.48 -15.39
CA ILE A 162 -1.06 19.54 -14.47
C ILE A 162 0.12 20.07 -13.66
N LEU A 163 0.97 19.18 -13.10
CA LEU A 163 2.13 19.56 -12.29
C LEU A 163 3.16 20.32 -13.14
N THR A 164 3.47 19.85 -14.35
CA THR A 164 4.37 20.55 -15.27
C THR A 164 3.85 21.96 -15.55
N ALA A 165 2.56 22.10 -15.85
CA ALA A 165 1.96 23.41 -16.08
C ALA A 165 2.05 24.33 -14.86
N ALA A 166 1.84 23.77 -13.65
CA ALA A 166 1.97 24.54 -12.40
C ALA A 166 3.41 25.01 -12.17
N PHE A 167 4.41 24.14 -12.34
CA PHE A 167 5.82 24.49 -12.18
C PHE A 167 6.30 25.52 -13.23
N LEU A 168 5.78 25.45 -14.47
CA LEU A 168 6.05 26.45 -15.48
C LEU A 168 5.47 27.83 -15.11
N VAL A 169 4.27 27.85 -14.52
CA VAL A 169 3.64 29.10 -14.03
C VAL A 169 4.43 29.69 -12.86
N ASP A 170 5.00 28.83 -12.00
CA ASP A 170 5.89 29.24 -10.90
C ASP A 170 7.28 29.73 -11.38
N GLY A 171 7.58 29.63 -12.70
CA GLY A 171 8.77 30.20 -13.32
C GLY A 171 9.97 29.26 -13.42
N HIS A 172 9.78 27.95 -13.20
CA HIS A 172 10.84 26.94 -13.36
C HIS A 172 11.19 26.71 -14.83
N ASP A 173 12.43 26.25 -15.10
CA ASP A 173 12.87 25.90 -16.46
C ASP A 173 12.00 24.79 -17.07
N PRO A 174 11.65 24.88 -18.38
CA PRO A 174 10.76 23.91 -19.02
C PRO A 174 11.23 22.45 -18.94
N GLY A 175 12.52 22.19 -18.99
CA GLY A 175 13.08 20.85 -18.84
C GLY A 175 12.92 20.32 -17.43
N GLU A 176 13.25 21.14 -16.43
CA GLU A 176 13.10 20.84 -15.02
C GLU A 176 11.62 20.66 -14.64
N ALA A 177 10.75 21.58 -15.04
CA ALA A 177 9.31 21.51 -14.78
C ALA A 177 8.69 20.22 -15.35
N LEU A 178 9.09 19.80 -16.55
CA LEU A 178 8.62 18.55 -17.17
C LEU A 178 9.10 17.33 -16.35
N TRP A 179 10.38 17.30 -15.98
CA TRP A 179 10.94 16.18 -15.19
C TRP A 179 10.30 16.09 -13.84
N TRP A 180 10.19 17.19 -13.11
CA TRP A 180 9.50 17.25 -11.82
C TRP A 180 8.03 16.82 -11.93
N GLY A 181 7.33 17.29 -12.96
CA GLY A 181 5.94 16.91 -13.22
C GLY A 181 5.76 15.40 -13.42
N ILE A 182 6.61 14.78 -14.22
CA ILE A 182 6.58 13.32 -14.45
C ILE A 182 6.96 12.56 -13.18
N PHE A 183 8.07 12.93 -12.54
CA PHE A 183 8.58 12.25 -11.36
C PHE A 183 7.57 12.26 -10.21
N HIS A 184 7.04 13.44 -9.88
CA HIS A 184 6.08 13.57 -8.78
C HIS A 184 4.72 12.94 -9.10
N ALA A 185 4.27 12.96 -10.36
CA ALA A 185 3.03 12.29 -10.72
C ALA A 185 3.13 10.76 -10.53
N VAL A 186 4.22 10.17 -10.98
CA VAL A 186 4.50 8.73 -10.80
C VAL A 186 4.69 8.40 -9.32
N SER A 187 5.51 9.18 -8.60
CA SER A 187 5.77 8.97 -7.17
C SER A 187 4.48 9.09 -6.35
N ALA A 188 3.64 10.10 -6.60
CA ALA A 188 2.39 10.34 -5.89
C ALA A 188 1.34 9.25 -6.17
N PHE A 189 1.12 8.88 -7.44
CA PHE A 189 0.14 7.85 -7.79
C PHE A 189 0.52 6.49 -7.21
N ASN A 190 1.81 6.16 -7.21
CA ASN A 190 2.31 4.93 -6.59
C ASN A 190 2.43 5.02 -5.07
N ASN A 191 2.17 6.17 -4.45
CA ASN A 191 2.32 6.42 -3.01
C ASN A 191 3.77 6.19 -2.55
N ALA A 192 4.76 6.74 -3.27
CA ALA A 192 6.17 6.45 -3.03
C ALA A 192 6.91 7.50 -2.21
N GLY A 193 6.47 8.77 -2.21
CA GLY A 193 7.03 9.82 -1.37
C GLY A 193 8.41 10.32 -1.73
N PHE A 194 8.97 9.90 -2.84
CA PHE A 194 10.23 10.47 -3.35
C PHE A 194 9.97 11.79 -4.05
N SER A 195 10.80 12.79 -3.74
CA SER A 195 10.76 14.12 -4.34
C SER A 195 12.11 14.50 -4.94
N VAL A 196 12.10 15.25 -6.04
CA VAL A 196 13.27 15.80 -6.74
C VAL A 196 13.25 17.33 -6.77
N THR A 197 12.69 17.96 -5.72
CA THR A 197 12.63 19.42 -5.57
C THR A 197 13.49 19.96 -4.44
N GLY A 198 14.41 19.17 -3.89
CA GLY A 198 15.36 19.54 -2.86
C GLY A 198 14.79 19.58 -1.45
N ALA A 199 13.75 20.37 -1.19
CA ALA A 199 13.13 20.50 0.13
C ALA A 199 11.73 19.84 0.17
N ASP A 200 11.55 18.71 -0.51
CA ASP A 200 10.26 18.03 -0.72
C ASP A 200 9.19 19.00 -1.27
N MET A 201 7.98 19.01 -0.73
CA MET A 201 6.90 19.92 -1.16
C MET A 201 6.81 21.22 -0.34
N ALA A 202 7.75 21.48 0.56
CA ALA A 202 7.75 22.69 1.37
C ALA A 202 7.78 24.01 0.53
N PRO A 203 8.56 24.10 -0.58
CA PRO A 203 8.53 25.28 -1.44
C PRO A 203 7.16 25.55 -2.08
N PHE A 204 6.34 24.50 -2.21
CA PHE A 204 5.01 24.57 -2.83
C PHE A 204 3.85 24.57 -1.82
N SER A 205 4.14 24.82 -0.53
CA SER A 205 3.11 24.90 0.52
C SER A 205 2.04 25.97 0.27
N GLY A 206 2.37 27.04 -0.45
CA GLY A 206 1.44 28.07 -0.93
C GLY A 206 0.86 27.81 -2.33
N ASN A 207 1.10 26.66 -2.95
CA ASN A 207 0.55 26.35 -4.28
C ASN A 207 -0.53 25.26 -4.18
N PRO A 208 -1.83 25.63 -4.07
CA PRO A 208 -2.90 24.65 -3.92
C PRO A 208 -3.06 23.75 -5.15
N VAL A 209 -2.65 24.17 -6.35
CA VAL A 209 -2.75 23.35 -7.57
C VAL A 209 -1.80 22.15 -7.46
N VAL A 210 -0.56 22.38 -7.04
CA VAL A 210 0.43 21.31 -6.82
C VAL A 210 -0.06 20.35 -5.74
N LEU A 211 -0.39 20.87 -4.55
CA LEU A 211 -0.77 20.05 -3.40
C LEU A 211 -2.06 19.23 -3.63
N LEU A 212 -3.09 19.84 -4.26
CA LEU A 212 -4.35 19.12 -4.56
C LEU A 212 -4.18 18.09 -5.67
N THR A 213 -3.32 18.36 -6.66
CA THR A 213 -3.01 17.36 -7.71
C THR A 213 -2.33 16.16 -7.10
N LEU A 214 -1.28 16.36 -6.30
CA LEU A 214 -0.58 15.28 -5.58
C LEU A 214 -1.55 14.52 -4.66
N THR A 215 -2.36 15.24 -3.83
CA THR A 215 -3.38 14.63 -2.98
C THR A 215 -4.33 13.73 -3.76
N THR A 216 -4.79 14.19 -4.94
CA THR A 216 -5.72 13.43 -5.79
C THR A 216 -5.06 12.15 -6.31
N LEU A 217 -3.81 12.24 -6.76
CA LEU A 217 -3.04 11.07 -7.23
C LEU A 217 -2.81 10.05 -6.11
N ILE A 218 -2.38 10.51 -4.93
CA ILE A 218 -2.17 9.70 -3.72
C ILE A 218 -3.45 8.96 -3.32
N VAL A 219 -4.56 9.67 -3.23
CA VAL A 219 -5.86 9.08 -2.85
C VAL A 219 -6.33 8.09 -3.91
N ALA A 220 -6.16 8.40 -5.21
CA ALA A 220 -6.53 7.49 -6.30
C ALA A 220 -5.70 6.21 -6.28
N GLY A 221 -4.38 6.31 -6.10
CA GLY A 221 -3.47 5.17 -5.94
C GLY A 221 -3.79 4.33 -4.71
N GLY A 222 -4.01 4.97 -3.55
CA GLY A 222 -4.31 4.32 -2.28
C GLY A 222 -5.69 3.65 -2.21
N ILE A 223 -6.71 4.15 -2.92
CA ILE A 223 -8.01 3.49 -3.07
C ILE A 223 -7.91 2.29 -4.02
N GLY A 224 -7.05 2.37 -5.02
CA GLY A 224 -6.81 1.31 -5.99
C GLY A 224 -7.85 1.24 -7.12
N PHE A 225 -7.49 0.46 -8.15
CA PHE A 225 -8.22 0.36 -9.41
C PHE A 225 -9.67 -0.13 -9.24
N ILE A 226 -9.89 -1.19 -8.45
CA ILE A 226 -11.19 -1.89 -8.40
C ILE A 226 -12.31 -1.00 -7.81
N PRO A 227 -12.16 -0.36 -6.63
CA PRO A 227 -13.19 0.52 -6.09
C PRO A 227 -13.52 1.69 -7.00
N LEU A 228 -12.50 2.29 -7.64
CA LEU A 228 -12.68 3.42 -8.56
C LEU A 228 -13.40 2.99 -9.85
N LEU A 229 -13.04 1.84 -10.43
CA LEU A 229 -13.73 1.27 -11.59
C LEU A 229 -15.20 0.95 -11.26
N MET A 230 -15.46 0.36 -10.07
CA MET A 230 -16.81 0.07 -9.62
C MET A 230 -17.65 1.36 -9.44
N LEU A 231 -17.03 2.40 -8.89
CA LEU A 231 -17.68 3.71 -8.73
C LEU A 231 -18.06 4.31 -10.10
N LYS A 232 -17.14 4.29 -11.07
CA LYS A 232 -17.38 4.75 -12.44
C LYS A 232 -18.52 3.96 -13.11
N ASN A 233 -18.53 2.63 -12.99
CA ASN A 233 -19.48 1.77 -13.69
C ASN A 233 -20.88 1.78 -13.03
N ARG A 234 -20.96 1.82 -11.71
CA ARG A 234 -22.23 1.76 -10.97
C ARG A 234 -22.87 3.14 -10.76
N ARG A 235 -22.12 4.22 -10.88
CA ARG A 235 -22.55 5.63 -10.74
C ARG A 235 -23.38 5.95 -9.48
N SER A 236 -23.39 5.03 -8.50
CA SER A 236 -24.14 5.20 -7.24
C SER A 236 -23.47 4.43 -6.11
N PHE A 237 -23.18 5.10 -5.00
CA PHE A 237 -22.62 4.49 -3.80
C PHE A 237 -23.47 3.34 -3.26
N ARG A 238 -24.80 3.47 -3.33
CA ARG A 238 -25.72 2.43 -2.82
C ARG A 238 -25.59 1.09 -3.56
N ARG A 239 -25.18 1.11 -4.84
CA ARG A 239 -25.02 -0.08 -5.70
C ARG A 239 -23.63 -0.71 -5.64
N LEU A 240 -22.70 -0.10 -4.90
CA LEU A 240 -21.35 -0.63 -4.75
C LEU A 240 -21.34 -1.92 -3.92
N PRO A 241 -20.34 -2.81 -4.14
CA PRO A 241 -20.01 -3.92 -3.27
C PRO A 241 -19.71 -3.44 -1.85
N LEU A 242 -19.86 -4.33 -0.85
CA LEU A 242 -19.56 -4.03 0.55
C LEU A 242 -18.11 -3.58 0.74
N ASP A 243 -17.17 -4.29 0.14
CA ASP A 243 -15.74 -3.98 0.19
C ASP A 243 -15.46 -2.56 -0.32
N SER A 244 -15.93 -2.22 -1.52
CA SER A 244 -15.73 -0.87 -2.08
C SER A 244 -16.39 0.24 -1.22
N LYS A 245 -17.56 -0.04 -0.61
CA LYS A 245 -18.19 0.90 0.32
C LYS A 245 -17.35 1.13 1.56
N LEU A 246 -16.83 0.06 2.17
CA LEU A 246 -15.96 0.13 3.34
C LEU A 246 -14.68 0.91 3.02
N ILE A 247 -14.01 0.57 1.91
CA ILE A 247 -12.80 1.26 1.48
C ILE A 247 -13.06 2.76 1.31
N LEU A 248 -14.05 3.14 0.53
CA LEU A 248 -14.34 4.54 0.22
C LEU A 248 -14.76 5.33 1.46
N SER A 249 -15.69 4.79 2.27
CA SER A 249 -16.19 5.48 3.46
C SER A 249 -15.13 5.65 4.53
N THR A 250 -14.34 4.60 4.79
CA THR A 250 -13.28 4.65 5.81
C THR A 250 -12.12 5.52 5.34
N SER A 251 -11.73 5.44 4.06
CA SER A 251 -10.71 6.34 3.51
C SER A 251 -11.10 7.81 3.59
N ALA A 252 -12.34 8.14 3.24
CA ALA A 252 -12.85 9.51 3.36
C ALA A 252 -12.91 9.96 4.82
N ALA A 253 -13.40 9.10 5.73
CA ALA A 253 -13.47 9.43 7.15
C ALA A 253 -12.09 9.70 7.76
N LEU A 254 -11.10 8.86 7.47
CA LEU A 254 -9.72 9.04 7.94
C LEU A 254 -9.07 10.29 7.35
N LEU A 255 -9.29 10.57 6.06
CA LEU A 255 -8.78 11.78 5.41
C LEU A 255 -9.34 13.04 6.07
N VAL A 256 -10.65 13.11 6.27
CA VAL A 256 -11.31 14.26 6.92
C VAL A 256 -10.88 14.37 8.37
N ALA A 257 -10.87 13.27 9.13
CA ALA A 257 -10.44 13.28 10.53
C ALA A 257 -8.99 13.76 10.66
N GLY A 258 -8.05 13.21 9.88
CA GLY A 258 -6.65 13.61 9.89
C GLY A 258 -6.47 15.09 9.53
N THR A 259 -7.18 15.57 8.50
CA THR A 259 -7.15 16.99 8.12
C THR A 259 -7.61 17.90 9.25
N LEU A 260 -8.73 17.55 9.91
CA LEU A 260 -9.26 18.35 11.02
C LEU A 260 -8.30 18.34 12.22
N PHE A 261 -7.73 17.18 12.57
CA PHE A 261 -6.83 17.07 13.69
C PHE A 261 -5.52 17.85 13.45
N VAL A 262 -4.88 17.65 12.30
CA VAL A 262 -3.66 18.40 11.95
C VAL A 262 -3.97 19.91 11.90
N GLY A 263 -5.09 20.27 11.28
CA GLY A 263 -5.54 21.67 11.26
C GLY A 263 -5.75 22.27 12.65
N VAL A 264 -6.30 21.53 13.61
CA VAL A 264 -6.55 22.03 14.97
C VAL A 264 -5.26 22.13 15.79
N PHE A 265 -4.43 21.10 15.77
CA PHE A 265 -3.22 21.04 16.61
C PHE A 265 -2.08 21.90 16.07
N GLU A 266 -1.92 21.98 14.74
CA GLU A 266 -0.79 22.67 14.11
C GLU A 266 -1.12 24.11 13.64
N TRP A 267 -2.35 24.58 13.77
CA TRP A 267 -2.79 25.86 13.23
C TRP A 267 -1.92 27.05 13.63
N ARG A 268 -1.37 27.02 14.85
CA ARG A 268 -0.55 28.07 15.46
C ARG A 268 0.90 27.65 15.67
N ASN A 269 1.31 26.50 15.15
CA ASN A 269 2.69 26.05 15.26
C ASN A 269 3.52 26.72 14.16
N ASP A 270 4.34 27.67 14.53
CA ASP A 270 5.19 28.45 13.61
C ASP A 270 6.27 27.59 12.92
N GLY A 271 6.56 26.39 13.42
CA GLY A 271 7.43 25.41 12.75
C GLY A 271 6.72 24.61 11.66
N THR A 272 5.37 24.68 11.58
CA THR A 272 4.58 23.87 10.66
C THR A 272 3.49 24.70 9.97
N LEU A 273 2.19 24.48 10.24
CA LEU A 273 1.10 25.19 9.59
C LEU A 273 1.10 26.70 9.90
N GLY A 274 1.59 27.11 11.06
CA GLY A 274 1.67 28.54 11.43
C GLY A 274 2.54 29.35 10.50
N ALA A 275 3.59 28.76 9.92
CA ALA A 275 4.46 29.40 8.93
C ALA A 275 3.79 29.60 7.55
N VAL A 276 2.70 28.84 7.27
CA VAL A 276 1.97 28.92 5.99
C VAL A 276 0.89 30.00 6.05
N PRO A 277 0.61 30.73 4.95
CA PRO A 277 -0.51 31.67 4.88
C PRO A 277 -1.83 31.02 5.31
N ALA A 278 -2.66 31.74 6.07
CA ALA A 278 -3.86 31.16 6.69
C ALA A 278 -4.86 30.58 5.67
N GLU A 279 -4.89 31.13 4.46
CA GLU A 279 -5.72 30.66 3.33
C GLU A 279 -5.28 29.31 2.80
N ASP A 280 -3.97 28.96 2.87
CA ASP A 280 -3.42 27.72 2.35
C ASP A 280 -3.36 26.60 3.41
N ARG A 281 -3.42 26.92 4.71
CA ARG A 281 -3.36 25.95 5.82
C ARG A 281 -4.33 24.77 5.68
N PRO A 282 -5.59 24.95 5.26
CA PRO A 282 -6.51 23.82 5.08
C PRO A 282 -6.05 22.85 4.00
N VAL A 283 -5.44 23.35 2.90
CA VAL A 283 -4.93 22.53 1.82
C VAL A 283 -3.69 21.75 2.27
N VAL A 284 -2.78 22.41 3.01
CA VAL A 284 -1.59 21.77 3.57
C VAL A 284 -1.97 20.70 4.60
N ALA A 285 -2.95 20.95 5.47
CA ALA A 285 -3.46 19.97 6.42
C ALA A 285 -4.10 18.76 5.72
N LEU A 286 -4.86 18.99 4.63
CA LEU A 286 -5.41 17.94 3.79
C LEU A 286 -4.30 17.12 3.12
N PHE A 287 -3.29 17.78 2.58
CA PHE A 287 -2.13 17.16 1.97
C PHE A 287 -1.38 16.28 2.98
N HIS A 288 -1.08 16.81 4.19
CA HIS A 288 -0.44 16.03 5.26
C HIS A 288 -1.26 14.79 5.64
N SER A 289 -2.58 14.95 5.83
CA SER A 289 -3.47 13.82 6.15
C SER A 289 -3.51 12.73 5.06
N ALA A 290 -3.46 13.14 3.79
CA ALA A 290 -3.40 12.19 2.68
C ALA A 290 -2.07 11.43 2.65
N ASN A 291 -0.96 12.16 2.86
CA ASN A 291 0.40 11.63 2.84
C ASN A 291 0.70 10.71 4.03
N ALA A 292 0.17 11.00 5.22
CA ALA A 292 0.26 10.11 6.38
C ALA A 292 -0.32 8.71 6.12
N ARG A 293 -1.11 8.53 5.06
CA ARG A 293 -1.68 7.25 4.63
C ARG A 293 -0.91 6.65 3.46
N THR A 294 0.41 6.47 3.67
CA THR A 294 1.33 5.74 2.78
C THR A 294 1.84 6.49 1.54
N ALA A 295 2.03 7.81 1.60
CA ALA A 295 2.59 8.53 0.45
C ALA A 295 3.85 9.35 0.75
N GLY A 296 3.99 9.92 1.95
CA GLY A 296 5.27 10.39 2.49
C GLY A 296 5.75 11.76 2.06
N PHE A 297 5.11 12.45 1.11
CA PHE A 297 5.49 13.82 0.79
C PHE A 297 5.14 14.80 1.91
N SER A 298 6.00 15.75 2.17
CA SER A 298 5.78 16.77 3.19
C SER A 298 5.87 18.20 2.64
N ALA A 299 4.84 19.00 2.93
CA ALA A 299 4.82 20.42 2.67
C ALA A 299 5.13 21.25 3.93
N ILE A 300 5.35 20.60 5.07
CA ILE A 300 5.73 21.18 6.37
C ILE A 300 6.81 20.33 7.01
N ASP A 301 7.56 20.90 7.95
CA ASP A 301 8.57 20.11 8.69
C ASP A 301 7.89 19.10 9.64
N VAL A 302 8.01 17.81 9.32
CA VAL A 302 7.45 16.71 10.12
C VAL A 302 8.13 16.61 11.48
N GLY A 303 9.40 16.96 11.57
CA GLY A 303 10.15 17.00 12.84
C GLY A 303 9.64 18.05 13.81
N ALA A 304 9.15 19.19 13.29
CA ALA A 304 8.61 20.31 14.06
C ALA A 304 7.14 20.12 14.49
N LEU A 305 6.49 19.01 14.16
CA LEU A 305 5.14 18.68 14.64
C LEU A 305 5.11 18.57 16.17
N HIS A 306 4.03 19.02 16.79
CA HIS A 306 3.77 18.73 18.20
C HIS A 306 3.64 17.22 18.44
N ASP A 307 3.96 16.76 19.65
CA ASP A 307 3.92 15.33 19.98
C ASP A 307 2.53 14.71 19.78
N GLU A 308 1.47 15.47 20.07
CA GLU A 308 0.09 15.07 19.83
C GLU A 308 -0.16 14.79 18.34
N SER A 309 0.39 15.63 17.48
CA SER A 309 0.30 15.48 16.02
C SER A 309 1.15 14.32 15.51
N LYS A 310 2.33 14.10 16.09
CA LYS A 310 3.17 12.91 15.80
C LYS A 310 2.43 11.62 16.17
N VAL A 311 1.85 11.53 17.37
CA VAL A 311 1.07 10.37 17.81
C VAL A 311 -0.12 10.11 16.91
N LEU A 312 -0.85 11.17 16.54
CA LEU A 312 -1.99 11.05 15.62
C LEU A 312 -1.54 10.58 14.23
N THR A 313 -0.44 11.13 13.73
CA THR A 313 0.14 10.74 12.44
C THR A 313 0.56 9.26 12.46
N VAL A 314 1.15 8.76 13.56
CA VAL A 314 1.41 7.33 13.78
C VAL A 314 0.13 6.51 13.68
N GLY A 315 -0.97 7.00 14.26
CA GLY A 315 -2.30 6.36 14.14
C GLY A 315 -2.83 6.33 12.70
N LEU A 316 -2.62 7.38 11.92
CA LEU A 316 -2.99 7.43 10.50
C LEU A 316 -2.11 6.49 9.65
N MET A 317 -0.79 6.46 9.91
CA MET A 317 0.17 5.59 9.24
C MET A 317 -0.12 4.09 9.47
N PHE A 318 -0.73 3.75 10.65
CA PHE A 318 -1.16 2.39 10.94
C PHE A 318 -2.18 1.87 9.92
N VAL A 319 -3.04 2.76 9.37
CA VAL A 319 -4.10 2.40 8.45
C VAL A 319 -3.71 2.77 7.02
N GLY A 320 -3.13 1.82 6.31
CA GLY A 320 -2.72 1.97 4.91
C GLY A 320 -3.89 2.03 3.92
N GLY A 321 -3.59 1.78 2.65
CA GLY A 321 -4.58 1.80 1.59
C GLY A 321 -5.40 0.52 1.43
N ALA A 322 -6.15 0.44 0.33
CA ALA A 322 -7.00 -0.70 0.01
C ALA A 322 -6.19 -1.96 -0.37
N ALA A 323 -6.80 -3.11 -0.23
CA ALA A 323 -6.25 -4.34 -0.80
C ALA A 323 -6.22 -4.23 -2.34
N GLY A 324 -5.08 -4.51 -2.96
CA GLY A 324 -4.89 -4.32 -4.41
C GLY A 324 -4.67 -2.86 -4.84
N SER A 325 -4.30 -1.97 -3.92
CA SER A 325 -3.79 -0.62 -4.18
C SER A 325 -2.26 -0.58 -4.20
N THR A 326 -1.69 0.56 -4.52
CA THR A 326 -0.25 0.82 -4.45
C THR A 326 0.28 0.92 -3.01
N ALA A 327 -0.56 1.31 -2.07
CA ALA A 327 -0.24 1.55 -0.66
C ALA A 327 0.10 0.28 0.14
N GLY A 328 0.95 0.38 1.16
CA GLY A 328 1.33 -0.69 2.09
C GLY A 328 0.52 -0.73 3.39
N GLY A 329 1.13 -1.14 4.50
CA GLY A 329 0.56 -1.14 5.85
C GLY A 329 -0.65 -2.06 6.05
N LEU A 330 -1.32 -1.90 7.22
CA LEU A 330 -2.58 -2.59 7.50
C LEU A 330 -3.68 -2.09 6.56
N LYS A 331 -4.29 -2.98 5.80
CA LYS A 331 -5.27 -2.58 4.77
C LYS A 331 -6.51 -1.95 5.40
N VAL A 332 -6.97 -0.83 4.80
CA VAL A 332 -8.13 -0.07 5.26
C VAL A 332 -9.39 -0.93 5.45
N GLY A 333 -9.58 -1.98 4.64
CA GLY A 333 -10.67 -2.93 4.79
C GLY A 333 -10.59 -3.74 6.08
N ALA A 334 -9.38 -4.17 6.50
CA ALA A 334 -9.18 -4.87 7.77
C ALA A 334 -9.47 -3.95 8.96
N PHE A 335 -8.96 -2.71 8.92
CA PHE A 335 -9.26 -1.70 9.94
C PHE A 335 -10.76 -1.40 10.05
N ALA A 336 -11.43 -1.16 8.92
CA ALA A 336 -12.88 -0.93 8.87
C ALA A 336 -13.67 -2.09 9.47
N MET A 337 -13.20 -3.32 9.24
CA MET A 337 -13.83 -4.52 9.77
C MET A 337 -13.68 -4.61 11.29
N LEU A 338 -12.48 -4.33 11.84
CA LEU A 338 -12.24 -4.30 13.29
C LEU A 338 -13.10 -3.23 13.98
N PHE A 339 -13.20 -2.06 13.36
CA PHE A 339 -14.06 -0.98 13.87
C PHE A 339 -15.54 -1.39 13.87
N ALA A 340 -15.98 -2.08 12.82
CA ALA A 340 -17.34 -2.63 12.75
C ALA A 340 -17.62 -3.70 13.81
N VAL A 341 -16.65 -4.59 14.08
CA VAL A 341 -16.71 -5.59 15.17
C VAL A 341 -16.84 -4.89 16.51
N MET A 342 -15.97 -3.94 16.82
CA MET A 342 -16.01 -3.16 18.05
C MET A 342 -17.40 -2.51 18.25
N LEU A 343 -17.92 -1.83 17.24
CA LEU A 343 -19.26 -1.21 17.31
C LEU A 343 -20.39 -2.21 17.47
N ALA A 344 -20.31 -3.39 16.85
CA ALA A 344 -21.30 -4.45 17.01
C ALA A 344 -21.31 -4.99 18.43
N THR A 345 -20.12 -5.28 18.97
CA THR A 345 -19.94 -5.77 20.37
C THR A 345 -20.43 -4.75 21.40
N LEU A 346 -20.05 -3.47 21.26
CA LEU A 346 -20.53 -2.38 22.14
C LEU A 346 -22.06 -2.20 22.10
N ARG A 347 -22.70 -2.60 21.00
CA ARG A 347 -24.17 -2.59 20.85
C ARG A 347 -24.84 -3.91 21.25
N GLY A 348 -24.11 -4.86 21.85
CA GLY A 348 -24.62 -6.16 22.26
C GLY A 348 -25.09 -7.06 21.10
N ARG A 349 -24.54 -6.89 19.89
CA ARG A 349 -24.91 -7.69 18.72
C ARG A 349 -23.97 -8.86 18.57
N GLU A 350 -24.49 -10.07 18.46
CA GLU A 350 -23.70 -11.27 18.19
C GLU A 350 -23.16 -11.30 16.76
N GLU A 351 -23.87 -10.68 15.82
CA GLU A 351 -23.52 -10.67 14.40
C GLU A 351 -23.01 -9.30 13.95
N VAL A 352 -21.90 -9.32 13.22
CA VAL A 352 -21.34 -8.10 12.62
C VAL A 352 -22.07 -7.81 11.31
N SER A 353 -22.81 -6.73 11.27
CA SER A 353 -23.50 -6.28 10.06
C SER A 353 -23.07 -4.85 9.69
N VAL A 354 -22.68 -4.65 8.42
CA VAL A 354 -22.26 -3.35 7.87
C VAL A 354 -23.04 -3.08 6.58
N PHE A 355 -23.56 -1.89 6.44
CA PHE A 355 -24.42 -1.50 5.29
C PHE A 355 -25.58 -2.49 5.04
N ARG A 356 -26.20 -3.02 6.11
CA ARG A 356 -27.27 -4.03 6.07
C ARG A 356 -26.87 -5.38 5.45
N ARG A 357 -25.56 -5.71 5.52
CA ARG A 357 -25.02 -7.01 5.09
C ARG A 357 -24.26 -7.64 6.23
N GLN A 358 -24.53 -8.91 6.51
CA GLN A 358 -23.83 -9.71 7.49
C GLN A 358 -22.44 -10.07 6.97
N VAL A 359 -21.43 -10.00 7.85
CA VAL A 359 -20.04 -10.34 7.56
C VAL A 359 -19.75 -11.73 8.09
N PRO A 360 -19.16 -12.64 7.29
CA PRO A 360 -18.76 -13.96 7.75
C PRO A 360 -17.71 -13.88 8.87
N THR A 361 -17.85 -14.71 9.91
CA THR A 361 -16.89 -14.78 11.04
C THR A 361 -15.46 -15.03 10.59
N ALA A 362 -15.25 -15.79 9.52
CA ALA A 362 -13.92 -16.03 8.96
C ALA A 362 -13.21 -14.73 8.52
N ILE A 363 -13.94 -13.75 7.97
CA ILE A 363 -13.38 -12.45 7.57
C ILE A 363 -13.00 -11.64 8.82
N VAL A 364 -13.84 -11.70 9.88
CA VAL A 364 -13.53 -11.06 11.17
C VAL A 364 -12.23 -11.63 11.75
N GLN A 365 -12.11 -12.95 11.82
CA GLN A 365 -10.90 -13.62 12.30
C GLN A 365 -9.67 -13.24 11.50
N GLN A 366 -9.78 -13.17 10.17
CA GLN A 366 -8.67 -12.73 9.31
C GLN A 366 -8.26 -11.29 9.60
N ALA A 367 -9.21 -10.37 9.73
CA ALA A 367 -8.92 -8.96 10.05
C ALA A 367 -8.23 -8.82 11.42
N THR A 368 -8.72 -9.54 12.44
CA THR A 368 -8.13 -9.54 13.78
C THR A 368 -6.70 -10.10 13.76
N THR A 369 -6.48 -11.22 13.06
CA THR A 369 -5.14 -11.81 12.93
C THR A 369 -4.17 -10.85 12.24
N LEU A 370 -4.58 -10.20 11.15
CA LEU A 370 -3.76 -9.22 10.44
C LEU A 370 -3.39 -8.04 11.34
N ALA A 371 -4.32 -7.51 12.12
CA ALA A 371 -4.06 -6.38 12.99
C ALA A 371 -3.13 -6.75 14.15
N LEU A 372 -3.38 -7.87 14.84
CA LEU A 372 -2.50 -8.35 15.92
C LEU A 372 -1.08 -8.64 15.41
N TYR A 373 -0.97 -9.24 14.23
CA TYR A 373 0.32 -9.47 13.58
C TYR A 373 1.04 -8.15 13.29
N PHE A 374 0.34 -7.15 12.75
CA PHE A 374 0.93 -5.85 12.44
C PHE A 374 1.38 -5.12 13.73
N VAL A 375 0.58 -5.16 14.80
CA VAL A 375 0.96 -4.61 16.11
C VAL A 375 2.22 -5.31 16.65
N ALA A 376 2.30 -6.64 16.55
CA ALA A 376 3.48 -7.40 16.98
C ALA A 376 4.73 -7.00 16.15
N LEU A 377 4.60 -6.76 14.84
CA LEU A 377 5.69 -6.25 14.02
C LEU A 377 6.13 -4.86 14.47
N VAL A 378 5.18 -3.94 14.67
CA VAL A 378 5.49 -2.57 15.15
C VAL A 378 6.27 -2.63 16.45
N PHE A 379 5.80 -3.41 17.43
CA PHE A 379 6.50 -3.59 18.71
C PHE A 379 7.92 -4.15 18.51
N SER A 380 8.06 -5.22 17.73
CA SER A 380 9.35 -5.88 17.51
C SER A 380 10.36 -4.98 16.80
N PHE A 381 9.94 -4.27 15.76
CA PHE A 381 10.83 -3.37 15.02
C PHE A 381 11.13 -2.08 15.77
N SER A 382 10.17 -1.53 16.54
CA SER A 382 10.43 -0.39 17.43
C SER A 382 11.45 -0.75 18.50
N LEU A 383 11.32 -1.94 19.12
CA LEU A 383 12.31 -2.42 20.07
C LEU A 383 13.68 -2.59 19.42
N ALA A 384 13.76 -3.22 18.23
CA ALA A 384 15.01 -3.40 17.50
C ALA A 384 15.67 -2.05 17.16
N LEU A 385 14.88 -1.07 16.70
CA LEU A 385 15.38 0.26 16.34
C LEU A 385 15.83 1.03 17.59
N THR A 386 15.12 0.96 18.71
CA THR A 386 15.51 1.56 19.99
C THR A 386 16.84 0.97 20.51
N LEU A 387 17.08 -0.33 20.32
CA LEU A 387 18.33 -0.98 20.71
C LEU A 387 19.52 -0.60 19.84
N THR A 388 19.28 -0.14 18.61
CA THR A 388 20.33 0.22 17.65
C THR A 388 20.55 1.73 17.52
N SER A 389 19.66 2.56 18.08
CA SER A 389 19.73 4.02 18.01
C SER A 389 19.52 4.63 19.39
N HIS A 390 20.02 5.86 19.58
CA HIS A 390 19.84 6.63 20.82
C HIS A 390 18.79 7.73 20.70
N GLN A 391 17.83 7.55 19.76
CA GLN A 391 16.77 8.52 19.52
C GLN A 391 15.64 8.38 20.55
N GLU A 392 14.84 9.43 20.69
CA GLU A 392 13.66 9.41 21.56
C GLU A 392 12.65 8.34 21.11
N PHE A 393 11.91 7.79 22.07
CA PHE A 393 10.99 6.68 21.79
C PHE A 393 9.90 7.05 20.78
N LEU A 394 9.35 8.28 20.85
CA LEU A 394 8.31 8.73 19.93
C LEU A 394 8.83 8.81 18.49
N ASP A 395 10.02 9.33 18.28
CA ASP A 395 10.66 9.43 16.97
C ASP A 395 11.03 8.03 16.44
N THR A 396 11.51 7.15 17.31
CA THR A 396 11.78 5.74 16.95
C THR A 396 10.51 4.99 16.55
N LEU A 397 9.41 5.19 17.29
CA LEU A 397 8.10 4.62 16.96
C LEU A 397 7.56 5.19 15.62
N PHE A 398 7.70 6.50 15.42
CA PHE A 398 7.30 7.19 14.20
C PHE A 398 8.02 6.64 12.98
N GLU A 399 9.35 6.52 13.04
CA GLU A 399 10.18 5.97 11.96
C GLU A 399 9.85 4.50 11.67
N THR A 400 9.70 3.68 12.73
CA THR A 400 9.28 2.28 12.59
C THR A 400 7.92 2.15 11.93
N MET A 401 6.96 2.97 12.35
CA MET A 401 5.61 2.96 11.77
C MET A 401 5.64 3.41 10.30
N SER A 402 6.46 4.43 9.99
CA SER A 402 6.66 4.90 8.63
C SER A 402 7.26 3.80 7.74
N ALA A 403 8.28 3.09 8.21
CA ALA A 403 8.90 2.00 7.47
C ALA A 403 7.94 0.81 7.26
N LEU A 404 7.28 0.32 8.33
CA LEU A 404 6.33 -0.80 8.27
C LEU A 404 5.03 -0.43 7.53
N GLY A 405 4.56 0.80 7.71
CA GLY A 405 3.41 1.34 6.99
C GLY A 405 3.73 1.60 5.51
N THR A 406 5.01 1.62 5.14
CA THR A 406 5.52 2.11 3.85
C THR A 406 4.97 3.52 3.55
N VAL A 407 5.22 4.46 4.47
CA VAL A 407 4.66 5.82 4.43
C VAL A 407 5.65 6.83 3.88
N GLY A 408 6.88 6.89 4.42
CA GLY A 408 7.93 7.79 3.96
C GLY A 408 8.16 9.02 4.85
N PHE A 409 7.25 9.33 5.77
CA PHE A 409 7.49 10.41 6.75
C PHE A 409 8.60 10.03 7.73
N SER A 410 9.45 11.01 8.07
CA SER A 410 10.45 10.90 9.12
C SER A 410 10.38 12.13 10.02
N ALA A 411 10.35 11.91 11.35
CA ALA A 411 10.30 13.01 12.32
C ALA A 411 11.71 13.43 12.76
N ALA A 412 12.60 12.46 12.99
CA ALA A 412 13.98 12.73 13.39
C ALA A 412 14.93 12.88 12.19
N GLY A 413 14.49 12.53 10.98
CA GLY A 413 15.34 12.32 9.82
C GLY A 413 15.98 10.93 9.81
N THR A 414 15.71 10.14 8.79
CA THR A 414 16.18 8.74 8.68
C THR A 414 17.70 8.57 8.86
N PRO A 415 18.58 9.49 8.40
CA PRO A 415 20.04 9.35 8.56
C PRO A 415 20.53 9.23 10.01
N VAL A 416 19.80 9.79 10.99
CA VAL A 416 20.24 9.80 12.40
C VAL A 416 20.28 8.41 13.05
N PHE A 417 19.59 7.42 12.46
CA PHE A 417 19.52 6.05 12.99
C PHE A 417 20.78 5.22 12.73
N GLY A 418 21.70 5.72 11.93
CA GLY A 418 22.98 5.07 11.63
C GLY A 418 22.82 3.75 10.85
N THR A 419 23.94 3.12 10.49
CA THR A 419 23.95 1.93 9.62
C THR A 419 23.15 0.75 10.18
N SER A 420 23.22 0.48 11.49
CA SER A 420 22.47 -0.59 12.14
C SER A 420 20.96 -0.33 12.11
N GLY A 421 20.55 0.92 12.36
CA GLY A 421 19.15 1.32 12.23
C GLY A 421 18.66 1.27 10.78
N HIS A 422 19.48 1.64 9.81
CA HIS A 422 19.15 1.53 8.39
C HIS A 422 18.86 0.08 7.99
N VAL A 423 19.63 -0.90 8.48
CA VAL A 423 19.38 -2.32 8.24
C VAL A 423 18.05 -2.76 8.85
N VAL A 424 17.72 -2.31 10.08
CA VAL A 424 16.43 -2.58 10.72
C VAL A 424 15.28 -2.01 9.88
N LEU A 425 15.41 -0.76 9.40
CA LEU A 425 14.40 -0.10 8.57
C LEU A 425 14.23 -0.77 7.20
N ILE A 426 15.33 -1.23 6.54
CA ILE A 426 15.27 -2.02 5.30
C ILE A 426 14.39 -3.26 5.50
N VAL A 427 14.64 -4.01 6.58
CA VAL A 427 13.86 -5.22 6.88
C VAL A 427 12.41 -4.86 7.21
N ALA A 428 12.18 -3.79 7.97
CA ALA A 428 10.84 -3.30 8.29
C ALA A 428 10.04 -2.95 7.03
N MET A 429 10.61 -2.21 6.07
CA MET A 429 9.97 -1.87 4.79
C MET A 429 9.59 -3.12 3.99
N LEU A 430 10.46 -4.12 3.92
CA LEU A 430 10.18 -5.40 3.25
C LEU A 430 9.05 -6.15 3.93
N PHE A 431 9.03 -6.21 5.28
CA PHE A 431 7.94 -6.83 6.03
C PHE A 431 6.63 -6.07 5.84
N GLY A 432 6.65 -4.74 5.90
CA GLY A 432 5.49 -3.90 5.69
C GLY A 432 4.83 -4.13 4.33
N ARG A 433 5.66 -4.32 3.28
CA ARG A 433 5.18 -4.52 1.91
C ARG A 433 4.64 -5.93 1.66
N PHE A 434 5.34 -6.97 2.10
CA PHE A 434 5.03 -8.35 1.70
C PHE A 434 4.26 -9.14 2.73
N SER A 435 4.51 -8.91 4.03
CA SER A 435 3.96 -9.78 5.06
C SER A 435 2.43 -9.82 5.13
N PRO A 436 1.66 -8.73 4.89
CA PRO A 436 0.21 -8.81 4.88
C PRO A 436 -0.31 -9.73 3.77
N LEU A 437 0.32 -9.67 2.58
CA LEU A 437 -0.05 -10.55 1.47
C LEU A 437 0.28 -12.01 1.77
N MET A 438 1.49 -12.29 2.28
CA MET A 438 1.92 -13.64 2.63
C MET A 438 1.04 -14.26 3.70
N LEU A 439 0.65 -13.48 4.71
CA LEU A 439 -0.23 -13.95 5.77
C LEU A 439 -1.63 -14.29 5.24
N VAL A 440 -2.22 -13.43 4.39
CA VAL A 440 -3.51 -13.71 3.75
C VAL A 440 -3.42 -14.99 2.90
N LEU A 441 -2.34 -15.17 2.13
CA LEU A 441 -2.12 -16.38 1.34
C LEU A 441 -2.03 -17.63 2.21
N TYR A 442 -1.27 -17.56 3.31
CA TYR A 442 -1.14 -18.66 4.26
C TYR A 442 -2.49 -19.02 4.90
N MET A 443 -3.27 -18.02 5.32
CA MET A 443 -4.59 -18.20 5.91
C MET A 443 -5.63 -18.76 4.92
N SER A 444 -5.47 -18.50 3.64
CA SER A 444 -6.39 -18.95 2.57
C SER A 444 -6.12 -20.38 2.10
N GLN A 445 -5.07 -21.05 2.60
CA GLN A 445 -4.78 -22.43 2.22
C GLN A 445 -5.85 -23.39 2.78
N PRO A 446 -6.30 -24.36 1.98
CA PRO A 446 -7.27 -25.35 2.45
C PRO A 446 -6.64 -26.20 3.56
N ARG A 447 -7.15 -26.06 4.77
CA ARG A 447 -6.75 -26.89 5.90
C ARG A 447 -7.60 -28.14 5.94
N LYS A 448 -6.99 -29.31 6.26
CA LYS A 448 -7.75 -30.51 6.58
C LYS A 448 -8.64 -30.19 7.78
N LYS A 449 -9.95 -30.38 7.65
CA LYS A 449 -10.85 -30.26 8.79
C LYS A 449 -10.41 -31.25 9.86
N PRO A 450 -10.29 -30.83 11.13
CA PRO A 450 -10.02 -31.78 12.19
C PRO A 450 -11.13 -32.84 12.22
N THR A 451 -10.74 -34.08 12.41
CA THR A 451 -11.65 -35.23 12.50
C THR A 451 -12.36 -35.34 13.86
N TYR A 452 -11.99 -34.48 14.79
CA TYR A 452 -12.59 -34.42 16.13
C TYR A 452 -12.88 -32.96 16.50
N HIS A 453 -13.88 -32.76 17.36
CA HIS A 453 -14.16 -31.48 18.01
C HIS A 453 -13.65 -31.54 19.45
N SER A 454 -12.83 -30.56 19.83
CA SER A 454 -12.44 -30.41 21.23
C SER A 454 -13.65 -29.91 22.05
N PRO A 455 -13.78 -30.33 23.34
CA PRO A 455 -14.79 -29.75 24.22
C PRO A 455 -14.67 -28.22 24.28
N THR A 456 -15.81 -27.55 24.35
CA THR A 456 -15.85 -26.09 24.54
C THR A 456 -15.75 -25.77 26.02
N ASP A 457 -14.87 -24.83 26.38
CA ASP A 457 -14.75 -24.27 27.71
C ASP A 457 -14.80 -22.75 27.67
N SER A 458 -15.18 -22.12 28.76
CA SER A 458 -15.30 -20.66 28.85
C SER A 458 -14.04 -20.04 29.42
N VAL A 459 -13.59 -18.92 28.80
CA VAL A 459 -12.50 -18.09 29.33
C VAL A 459 -13.09 -16.77 29.83
N ARG A 460 -12.73 -16.37 31.04
CA ARG A 460 -13.11 -15.06 31.57
C ARG A 460 -12.24 -13.98 30.92
N LEU A 461 -12.88 -12.96 30.38
CA LEU A 461 -12.21 -11.82 29.69
C LEU A 461 -12.13 -10.56 30.56
N GLY A 462 -12.47 -10.63 31.85
CA GLY A 462 -12.48 -9.52 32.79
C GLY A 462 -13.74 -9.50 33.64
#